data_c25e2c12619ba54ef4a9b9bf0f076e16
#
_entry.id   c25e2c12619ba54ef4a9b9bf0f076e16
#
_cell.length_a   1.000
_cell.length_b   1.000
_cell.length_c   1.000
_cell.angle_alpha   90.00
_cell.angle_beta   90.00
_cell.angle_gamma   90.00
#
_symmetry.space_group_name_H-M   'P 1'
#
loop_
_entity.id
_entity.type
_entity.pdbx_description
1 polymer ?
#
loop_
_entity_poly.entity_id
_entity_poly.type
_entity_poly.pdbx_seq_one_letter_code
_entity_poly.pdbx_strand_id
1 'polypeptide(L)'
;MTELNTRYVTLRVTRSAYQSRHGVVFNGVEVDPDTFRKVNSRQHYIVRIEDVDCTSVIPAFKKGMLLDVLPNTKLLIPMIEGFERFIVTTDTVEVVRPAGQLIVELLGGSSLFKGIGPVKAEKLWAFFGEELYDLLDKGDHKTLVQKLSPDTAQNAVDAWRNYVNIDAMRYCNLELGLGVSISFRVSGFYLKDTASKLREDPYRLLAFGLSFRECDKLATKLGHALDSPIRLAAAVEE
;
A
#
# COMPACT_ATOMS: atom_id res chain seq x y z
N MET A 1 -4.19 24.57 20.38
CA MET A 1 -2.84 23.98 20.51
C MET A 1 -2.84 22.72 19.68
N THR A 2 -2.06 22.72 18.61
CA THR A 2 -1.92 21.57 17.69
C THR A 2 -0.83 20.69 18.28
N GLU A 3 -1.21 19.61 18.97
CA GLU A 3 -0.22 18.60 19.38
C GLU A 3 0.28 17.93 18.11
N LEU A 4 1.56 18.05 17.81
CA LEU A 4 2.29 17.26 16.85
C LEU A 4 2.33 15.83 17.39
N ASN A 5 1.38 15.03 16.99
CA ASN A 5 1.32 13.62 17.35
C ASN A 5 2.21 12.83 16.38
N THR A 6 3.45 12.55 16.80
CA THR A 6 4.46 11.79 16.04
C THR A 6 4.17 10.29 15.97
N ARG A 7 2.93 9.87 16.20
CA ARG A 7 2.54 8.46 16.18
C ARG A 7 1.69 8.16 14.96
N TYR A 8 2.01 7.07 14.27
CA TYR A 8 1.14 6.51 13.22
C TYR A 8 -0.26 6.21 13.75
N VAL A 9 -1.24 6.46 12.91
CA VAL A 9 -2.64 6.11 13.15
C VAL A 9 -3.04 5.11 12.07
N THR A 10 -3.42 3.91 12.48
CA THR A 10 -3.89 2.88 11.55
C THR A 10 -5.35 3.14 11.21
N LEU A 11 -5.64 3.35 9.94
CA LEU A 11 -6.97 3.66 9.43
C LEU A 11 -7.46 2.57 8.48
N ARG A 12 -8.73 2.18 8.63
CA ARG A 12 -9.45 1.44 7.59
C ARG A 12 -10.19 2.43 6.70
N VAL A 13 -9.89 2.42 5.40
CA VAL A 13 -10.53 3.30 4.41
C VAL A 13 -12.03 2.98 4.31
N THR A 14 -12.87 3.97 4.57
CA THR A 14 -14.34 3.85 4.48
C THR A 14 -14.89 4.39 3.17
N ARG A 15 -14.22 5.39 2.60
CA ARG A 15 -14.51 5.94 1.27
C ARG A 15 -13.20 6.03 0.49
N SER A 16 -13.20 5.44 -0.71
CA SER A 16 -12.03 5.43 -1.60
C SER A 16 -11.52 6.84 -1.88
N ALA A 17 -10.23 6.93 -2.11
CA ALA A 17 -9.56 8.20 -2.39
C ALA A 17 -10.09 8.88 -3.66
N TYR A 18 -10.09 10.19 -3.63
CA TYR A 18 -10.42 11.05 -4.76
C TYR A 18 -9.52 12.29 -4.76
N GLN A 19 -9.32 12.88 -5.93
CA GLN A 19 -8.58 14.13 -6.06
C GLN A 19 -9.44 15.32 -5.64
N SER A 20 -8.87 16.19 -4.84
CA SER A 20 -9.45 17.48 -4.48
C SER A 20 -8.51 18.60 -4.92
N ARG A 21 -8.94 19.87 -4.75
CA ARG A 21 -8.09 21.06 -5.00
C ARG A 21 -6.86 21.12 -4.06
N HIS A 22 -6.87 20.32 -2.99
CA HIS A 22 -5.86 20.30 -1.93
C HIS A 22 -5.14 18.94 -1.84
N GLY A 23 -5.03 18.22 -2.93
CA GLY A 23 -4.38 16.91 -2.95
C GLY A 23 -5.36 15.73 -2.94
N VAL A 24 -4.86 14.54 -2.61
CA VAL A 24 -5.68 13.33 -2.48
C VAL A 24 -6.39 13.33 -1.13
N VAL A 25 -7.67 13.01 -1.16
CA VAL A 25 -8.49 12.92 0.07
C VAL A 25 -9.14 11.54 0.15
N PHE A 26 -9.06 10.91 1.30
CA PHE A 26 -9.83 9.71 1.61
C PHE A 26 -10.45 9.79 3.01
N ASN A 27 -11.47 8.98 3.26
CA ASN A 27 -12.09 8.88 4.56
C ASN A 27 -11.74 7.53 5.18
N GLY A 28 -11.51 7.53 6.51
CA GLY A 28 -11.19 6.34 7.26
C GLY A 28 -11.81 6.33 8.66
N VAL A 29 -11.71 5.18 9.29
CA VAL A 29 -11.98 4.99 10.73
C VAL A 29 -10.74 4.38 11.35
N GLU A 30 -10.41 4.82 12.56
CA GLU A 30 -9.28 4.28 13.31
C GLU A 30 -9.55 2.84 13.70
N VAL A 31 -8.54 2.01 13.50
CA VAL A 31 -8.54 0.62 13.93
C VAL A 31 -7.31 0.36 14.79
N ASP A 32 -7.47 -0.56 15.71
CA ASP A 32 -6.37 -1.06 16.50
C ASP A 32 -5.40 -1.83 15.60
N PRO A 33 -4.08 -1.53 15.63
CA PRO A 33 -3.11 -2.11 14.70
C PRO A 33 -2.90 -3.62 14.89
N ASP A 34 -3.18 -4.14 16.10
CA ASP A 34 -2.95 -5.56 16.42
C ASP A 34 -4.18 -6.43 16.11
N THR A 35 -5.38 -5.85 16.12
CA THR A 35 -6.63 -6.60 15.93
C THR A 35 -7.42 -6.17 14.70
N PHE A 36 -7.07 -5.04 14.10
CA PHE A 36 -7.81 -4.34 13.03
C PHE A 36 -9.28 -4.06 13.35
N ARG A 37 -9.66 -4.11 14.62
CA ARG A 37 -11.00 -3.73 15.07
C ARG A 37 -11.10 -2.23 15.24
N LYS A 38 -12.28 -1.67 15.01
CA LYS A 38 -12.53 -0.24 15.22
C LYS A 38 -12.24 0.15 16.67
N VAL A 39 -11.43 1.18 16.86
CA VAL A 39 -11.14 1.75 18.18
C VAL A 39 -12.36 2.52 18.71
N ASN A 40 -12.93 3.39 17.87
CA ASN A 40 -14.13 4.16 18.23
C ASN A 40 -15.04 4.32 17.01
N SER A 41 -16.28 3.85 17.15
CA SER A 41 -17.28 3.91 16.06
C SER A 41 -17.79 5.32 15.78
N ARG A 42 -17.60 6.26 16.70
CA ARG A 42 -18.05 7.67 16.58
C ARG A 42 -16.99 8.60 16.00
N GLN A 43 -15.76 8.11 15.83
CA GLN A 43 -14.64 8.88 15.27
C GLN A 43 -14.45 8.59 13.79
N HIS A 44 -14.37 9.64 12.98
CA HIS A 44 -14.16 9.57 11.55
C HIS A 44 -12.99 10.44 11.14
N TYR A 45 -12.18 9.97 10.25
CA TYR A 45 -11.00 10.65 9.73
C TYR A 45 -11.23 11.07 8.30
N ILE A 46 -10.91 12.33 7.99
CA ILE A 46 -10.71 12.83 6.63
C ILE A 46 -9.21 13.09 6.50
N VAL A 47 -8.53 12.28 5.70
CA VAL A 47 -7.11 12.40 5.47
C VAL A 47 -6.87 13.13 4.16
N ARG A 48 -6.05 14.17 4.20
CA ARG A 48 -5.57 14.92 3.06
C ARG A 48 -4.08 14.66 2.90
N ILE A 49 -3.70 14.12 1.75
CA ILE A 49 -2.31 13.94 1.39
C ILE A 49 -1.93 15.18 0.59
N GLU A 50 -1.04 15.98 1.16
CA GLU A 50 -0.54 17.22 0.55
C GLU A 50 0.72 16.89 -0.25
N ASP A 51 0.96 17.68 -1.30
CA ASP A 51 2.21 17.72 -2.08
C ASP A 51 2.59 16.43 -2.81
N VAL A 52 1.60 15.62 -3.22
CA VAL A 52 1.83 14.42 -4.02
C VAL A 52 1.47 14.71 -5.46
N ASP A 53 2.27 14.26 -6.41
CA ASP A 53 1.84 14.08 -7.79
C ASP A 53 0.78 12.96 -7.82
N CYS A 54 -0.41 13.37 -7.45
CA CYS A 54 -1.48 12.51 -6.92
C CYS A 54 -2.20 11.73 -8.01
N THR A 55 -1.94 12.00 -9.28
CA THR A 55 -2.64 11.37 -10.40
C THR A 55 -2.43 9.86 -10.45
N SER A 56 -1.31 9.40 -9.89
CA SER A 56 -0.93 7.99 -9.87
C SER A 56 -1.42 7.22 -8.65
N VAL A 57 -1.65 7.88 -7.53
CA VAL A 57 -1.98 7.25 -6.23
C VAL A 57 -3.47 7.17 -5.98
N ILE A 58 -4.28 8.06 -6.57
CA ILE A 58 -5.73 8.15 -6.37
C ILE A 58 -6.50 6.83 -6.58
N PRO A 59 -6.24 6.06 -7.65
CA PRO A 59 -6.92 4.78 -7.85
C PRO A 59 -6.57 3.73 -6.81
N ALA A 60 -5.50 3.96 -6.04
CA ALA A 60 -4.88 2.98 -5.18
C ALA A 60 -5.62 2.79 -3.85
N PHE A 61 -6.05 3.87 -3.19
CA PHE A 61 -6.69 3.75 -1.88
C PHE A 61 -8.18 3.42 -2.00
N LYS A 62 -8.50 2.13 -1.98
CA LYS A 62 -9.86 1.60 -2.08
C LYS A 62 -10.49 1.40 -0.72
N LYS A 63 -11.83 1.44 -0.68
CA LYS A 63 -12.60 1.11 0.52
C LYS A 63 -12.19 -0.26 1.08
N GLY A 64 -11.94 -0.33 2.39
CA GLY A 64 -11.55 -1.52 3.13
C GLY A 64 -10.04 -1.72 3.27
N MET A 65 -9.20 -0.92 2.59
CA MET A 65 -7.76 -0.95 2.79
C MET A 65 -7.39 -0.48 4.19
N LEU A 66 -6.28 -1.01 4.68
CA LEU A 66 -5.65 -0.62 5.93
C LEU A 66 -4.42 0.23 5.62
N LEU A 67 -4.38 1.41 6.21
CA LEU A 67 -3.33 2.41 5.98
C LEU A 67 -2.80 2.92 7.29
N ASP A 68 -1.48 2.96 7.46
CA ASP A 68 -0.81 3.71 8.49
C ASP A 68 -0.57 5.13 8.00
N VAL A 69 -1.05 6.09 8.75
CA VAL A 69 -0.97 7.52 8.45
C VAL A 69 -0.14 8.19 9.53
N LEU A 70 0.90 8.91 9.14
CA LEU A 70 1.65 9.78 10.06
C LEU A 70 1.12 11.20 9.94
N PRO A 71 0.34 11.71 10.92
CA PRO A 71 -0.25 13.03 10.83
C PRO A 71 0.79 14.15 10.93
N ASN A 72 0.84 15.04 9.94
CA ASN A 72 1.54 16.34 10.05
C ASN A 72 0.70 17.32 10.88
N THR A 73 -0.63 17.30 10.65
CA THR A 73 -1.60 18.05 11.45
C THR A 73 -2.83 17.21 11.75
N LYS A 74 -3.45 17.41 12.91
CA LYS A 74 -4.70 16.78 13.29
C LYS A 74 -5.63 17.81 13.92
N LEU A 75 -6.75 18.07 13.26
CA LEU A 75 -7.76 19.02 13.70
C LEU A 75 -9.04 18.26 14.06
N LEU A 76 -9.51 18.41 15.29
CA LEU A 76 -10.81 17.88 15.73
C LEU A 76 -11.93 18.87 15.39
N ILE A 77 -12.96 18.37 14.71
CA ILE A 77 -14.21 19.09 14.48
C ILE A 77 -15.32 18.33 15.22
N PRO A 78 -15.83 18.89 16.31
CA PRO A 78 -17.00 18.27 16.97
C PRO A 78 -18.21 18.31 16.06
N MET A 79 -18.96 17.23 16.03
CA MET A 79 -20.18 17.10 15.26
C MET A 79 -21.39 16.90 16.19
N ILE A 80 -22.58 17.02 15.62
CA ILE A 80 -23.84 16.79 16.34
C ILE A 80 -23.90 15.31 16.78
N GLU A 81 -24.55 15.02 17.91
CA GLU A 81 -24.80 13.68 18.44
C GLU A 81 -23.57 12.90 18.94
N GLY A 82 -22.50 13.62 19.33
CA GLY A 82 -21.30 12.99 19.91
C GLY A 82 -20.42 12.27 18.88
N PHE A 83 -20.62 12.54 17.59
CA PHE A 83 -19.66 12.17 16.56
C PHE A 83 -18.51 13.17 16.52
N GLU A 84 -17.31 12.67 16.28
CA GLU A 84 -16.10 13.45 16.12
C GLU A 84 -15.53 13.24 14.72
N ARG A 85 -15.10 14.33 14.09
CA ARG A 85 -14.42 14.29 12.81
C ARG A 85 -13.01 14.83 12.96
N PHE A 86 -12.04 14.05 12.61
CA PHE A 86 -10.66 14.49 12.52
C PHE A 86 -10.32 14.84 11.07
N ILE A 87 -9.78 16.04 10.85
CA ILE A 87 -9.13 16.39 9.60
C ILE A 87 -7.63 16.24 9.84
N VAL A 88 -7.01 15.36 9.06
CA VAL A 88 -5.59 15.05 9.13
C VAL A 88 -4.95 15.47 7.82
N THR A 89 -3.86 16.24 7.89
CA THR A 89 -2.95 16.42 6.76
C THR A 89 -1.72 15.55 6.95
N THR A 90 -1.24 14.98 5.87
CA THR A 90 -0.08 14.07 5.89
C THR A 90 0.62 14.07 4.54
N ASP A 91 1.91 13.82 4.57
CA ASP A 91 2.75 13.45 3.42
C ASP A 91 3.13 11.95 3.45
N THR A 92 2.88 11.28 4.57
CA THR A 92 3.30 9.91 4.82
C THR A 92 2.10 8.99 5.07
N VAL A 93 1.86 8.08 4.12
CA VAL A 93 0.83 7.04 4.21
C VAL A 93 1.43 5.72 3.74
N GLU A 94 1.30 4.68 4.55
CA GLU A 94 1.79 3.33 4.26
C GLU A 94 0.65 2.32 4.23
N VAL A 95 0.75 1.33 3.34
CA VAL A 95 -0.23 0.24 3.30
C VAL A 95 0.15 -0.79 4.36
N VAL A 96 -0.78 -1.07 5.26
CA VAL A 96 -0.56 -2.08 6.30
C VAL A 96 -0.68 -3.47 5.69
N ARG A 97 0.38 -4.26 5.79
CA ARG A 97 0.34 -5.70 5.47
C ARG A 97 -0.10 -6.46 6.72
N PRO A 98 -1.22 -7.20 6.66
CA PRO A 98 -1.60 -8.05 7.77
C PRO A 98 -0.56 -9.16 7.98
N ALA A 99 -0.39 -9.61 9.22
CA ALA A 99 0.43 -10.75 9.57
C ALA A 99 -0.44 -11.82 10.24
N GLY A 100 -0.09 -13.10 10.07
CA GLY A 100 -0.82 -14.20 10.66
C GLY A 100 -2.32 -14.15 10.36
N GLN A 101 -3.15 -14.47 11.35
CA GLN A 101 -4.61 -14.52 11.20
C GLN A 101 -5.26 -13.18 10.83
N LEU A 102 -4.55 -12.05 10.93
CA LEU A 102 -5.11 -10.73 10.58
C LEU A 102 -5.51 -10.60 9.10
N ILE A 103 -5.00 -11.47 8.24
CA ILE A 103 -5.44 -11.55 6.83
C ILE A 103 -6.95 -11.83 6.70
N VAL A 104 -7.55 -12.52 7.66
CA VAL A 104 -8.99 -12.81 7.69
C VAL A 104 -9.80 -11.52 7.73
N GLU A 105 -9.39 -10.56 8.56
CA GLU A 105 -10.02 -9.25 8.68
C GLU A 105 -9.87 -8.41 7.39
N LEU A 106 -8.73 -8.52 6.72
CA LEU A 106 -8.52 -7.86 5.44
C LEU A 106 -9.39 -8.49 4.34
N LEU A 107 -9.32 -9.80 4.16
CA LEU A 107 -10.06 -10.51 3.11
C LEU A 107 -11.58 -10.40 3.30
N GLY A 108 -12.05 -10.57 4.54
CA GLY A 108 -13.47 -10.56 4.88
C GLY A 108 -14.08 -9.17 4.99
N GLY A 109 -13.28 -8.16 5.34
CA GLY A 109 -13.73 -6.80 5.60
C GLY A 109 -13.53 -5.82 4.45
N SER A 110 -12.76 -6.18 3.42
CA SER A 110 -12.42 -5.30 2.31
C SER A 110 -13.27 -5.56 1.07
N SER A 111 -13.79 -4.50 0.47
CA SER A 111 -14.51 -4.58 -0.82
C SER A 111 -13.62 -4.90 -2.02
N LEU A 112 -12.31 -4.96 -1.83
CA LEU A 112 -11.35 -5.37 -2.86
C LEU A 112 -11.50 -6.86 -3.19
N PHE A 113 -11.69 -7.70 -2.16
CA PHE A 113 -11.76 -9.15 -2.27
C PHE A 113 -13.19 -9.60 -2.54
N LYS A 114 -13.68 -9.29 -3.74
CA LYS A 114 -15.06 -9.58 -4.16
C LYS A 114 -15.37 -11.07 -4.03
N GLY A 115 -16.50 -11.37 -3.37
CA GLY A 115 -16.97 -12.73 -3.16
C GLY A 115 -16.36 -13.44 -1.94
N ILE A 116 -15.45 -12.78 -1.21
CA ILE A 116 -14.92 -13.24 0.07
C ILE A 116 -15.51 -12.36 1.17
N GLY A 117 -16.41 -12.95 1.96
CA GLY A 117 -16.89 -12.35 3.21
C GLY A 117 -16.20 -12.98 4.42
N PRO A 118 -16.52 -12.51 5.65
CA PRO A 118 -15.85 -12.98 6.88
C PRO A 118 -15.82 -14.51 7.01
N VAL A 119 -16.94 -15.17 6.80
CA VAL A 119 -17.05 -16.63 6.92
C VAL A 119 -16.16 -17.39 5.92
N LYS A 120 -16.04 -16.88 4.68
CA LYS A 120 -15.14 -17.48 3.69
C LYS A 120 -13.69 -17.23 4.02
N ALA A 121 -13.36 -16.03 4.50
CA ALA A 121 -12.01 -15.67 4.92
C ALA A 121 -11.54 -16.54 6.09
N GLU A 122 -12.39 -16.76 7.09
CA GLU A 122 -12.11 -17.69 8.20
C GLU A 122 -11.86 -19.13 7.69
N LYS A 123 -12.70 -19.61 6.77
CA LYS A 123 -12.53 -20.96 6.18
C LYS A 123 -11.24 -21.10 5.36
N LEU A 124 -10.83 -20.04 4.66
CA LEU A 124 -9.54 -20.00 3.94
C LEU A 124 -8.39 -20.10 4.92
N TRP A 125 -8.41 -19.28 5.97
CA TRP A 125 -7.37 -19.30 7.00
C TRP A 125 -7.31 -20.64 7.74
N ALA A 126 -8.46 -21.18 8.15
CA ALA A 126 -8.52 -22.46 8.83
C ALA A 126 -7.99 -23.64 7.99
N PHE A 127 -8.03 -23.51 6.66
CA PHE A 127 -7.59 -24.57 5.75
C PHE A 127 -6.14 -24.42 5.31
N PHE A 128 -5.71 -23.21 4.97
CA PHE A 128 -4.38 -22.94 4.42
C PHE A 128 -3.40 -22.36 5.46
N GLY A 129 -3.88 -21.75 6.55
CA GLY A 129 -3.01 -21.09 7.52
C GLY A 129 -2.07 -20.07 6.88
N GLU A 130 -0.80 -20.11 7.26
CA GLU A 130 0.24 -19.22 6.71
C GLU A 130 0.52 -19.45 5.21
N GLU A 131 0.25 -20.64 4.67
CA GLU A 131 0.42 -20.94 3.25
C GLU A 131 -0.49 -20.07 2.37
N LEU A 132 -1.58 -19.53 2.93
CA LEU A 132 -2.48 -18.60 2.23
C LEU A 132 -1.73 -17.39 1.65
N TYR A 133 -0.76 -16.86 2.39
CA TYR A 133 0.08 -15.74 1.90
C TYR A 133 0.89 -16.15 0.68
N ASP A 134 1.51 -17.33 0.73
CA ASP A 134 2.30 -17.85 -0.37
C ASP A 134 1.48 -18.10 -1.63
N LEU A 135 0.27 -18.63 -1.47
CA LEU A 135 -0.65 -18.86 -2.59
C LEU A 135 -1.07 -17.54 -3.25
N LEU A 136 -1.40 -16.54 -2.44
CA LEU A 136 -1.77 -15.22 -2.93
C LEU A 136 -0.58 -14.51 -3.60
N ASP A 137 0.62 -14.56 -2.99
CA ASP A 137 1.83 -13.96 -3.51
C ASP A 137 2.28 -14.59 -4.84
N LYS A 138 2.22 -15.91 -4.95
CA LYS A 138 2.54 -16.68 -6.18
C LYS A 138 1.45 -16.57 -7.24
N GLY A 139 0.24 -16.17 -6.83
CA GLY A 139 -0.91 -16.10 -7.74
C GLY A 139 -1.51 -17.45 -8.05
N ASP A 140 -1.38 -18.41 -7.13
CA ASP A 140 -1.90 -19.78 -7.30
C ASP A 140 -3.41 -19.85 -7.03
N HIS A 141 -4.18 -19.29 -7.97
CA HIS A 141 -5.64 -19.38 -7.92
C HIS A 141 -6.15 -20.83 -8.03
N LYS A 142 -5.37 -21.74 -8.66
CA LYS A 142 -5.77 -23.14 -8.85
C LYS A 142 -5.89 -23.89 -7.51
N THR A 143 -4.96 -23.65 -6.60
CA THR A 143 -5.01 -24.23 -5.26
C THR A 143 -6.13 -23.59 -4.44
N LEU A 144 -6.37 -22.27 -4.58
CA LEU A 144 -7.46 -21.58 -3.89
C LEU A 144 -8.86 -22.06 -4.29
N VAL A 145 -9.02 -22.64 -5.47
CA VAL A 145 -10.31 -23.23 -5.95
C VAL A 145 -10.78 -24.37 -5.04
N GLN A 146 -9.92 -24.99 -4.25
CA GLN A 146 -10.36 -25.98 -3.26
C GLN A 146 -11.36 -25.41 -2.24
N LYS A 147 -11.37 -24.11 -2.02
CA LYS A 147 -12.23 -23.41 -1.04
C LYS A 147 -13.02 -22.25 -1.62
N LEU A 148 -12.72 -21.83 -2.84
CA LEU A 148 -13.38 -20.73 -3.55
C LEU A 148 -13.90 -21.20 -4.91
N SER A 149 -14.87 -20.47 -5.48
CA SER A 149 -15.18 -20.64 -6.91
C SER A 149 -14.00 -20.13 -7.76
N PRO A 150 -13.82 -20.61 -8.99
CA PRO A 150 -12.74 -20.17 -9.87
C PRO A 150 -12.65 -18.65 -10.02
N ASP A 151 -13.80 -18.00 -10.24
CA ASP A 151 -13.84 -16.52 -10.37
C ASP A 151 -13.45 -15.81 -9.07
N THR A 152 -13.87 -16.33 -7.92
CA THR A 152 -13.52 -15.74 -6.61
C THR A 152 -12.03 -15.95 -6.32
N ALA A 153 -11.47 -17.09 -6.67
CA ALA A 153 -10.04 -17.37 -6.50
C ALA A 153 -9.18 -16.44 -7.37
N GLN A 154 -9.55 -16.25 -8.63
CA GLN A 154 -8.87 -15.32 -9.53
C GLN A 154 -8.98 -13.89 -9.00
N ASN A 155 -10.19 -13.44 -8.62
CA ASN A 155 -10.39 -12.12 -8.04
C ASN A 155 -9.58 -11.89 -6.76
N ALA A 156 -9.41 -12.92 -5.91
CA ALA A 156 -8.61 -12.84 -4.70
C ALA A 156 -7.13 -12.59 -5.01
N VAL A 157 -6.58 -13.32 -5.98
CA VAL A 157 -5.19 -13.15 -6.43
C VAL A 157 -4.97 -11.76 -7.03
N ASP A 158 -5.86 -11.31 -7.90
CA ASP A 158 -5.75 -10.01 -8.56
C ASP A 158 -5.90 -8.86 -7.55
N ALA A 159 -6.83 -8.99 -6.61
CA ALA A 159 -7.00 -8.03 -5.53
C ALA A 159 -5.78 -7.98 -4.60
N TRP A 160 -5.18 -9.13 -4.28
CA TRP A 160 -3.98 -9.21 -3.46
C TRP A 160 -2.77 -8.58 -4.16
N ARG A 161 -2.55 -8.89 -5.43
CA ARG A 161 -1.49 -8.26 -6.23
C ARG A 161 -1.65 -6.74 -6.27
N ASN A 162 -2.87 -6.26 -6.49
CA ASN A 162 -3.15 -4.83 -6.47
C ASN A 162 -2.89 -4.23 -5.07
N TYR A 163 -3.26 -4.92 -4.01
CA TYR A 163 -3.08 -4.47 -2.64
C TYR A 163 -1.59 -4.30 -2.28
N VAL A 164 -0.76 -5.31 -2.57
CA VAL A 164 0.68 -5.26 -2.26
C VAL A 164 1.47 -4.36 -3.23
N ASN A 165 0.96 -4.18 -4.45
CA ASN A 165 1.62 -3.36 -5.47
C ASN A 165 1.52 -1.86 -5.21
N ILE A 166 0.52 -1.41 -4.45
CA ILE A 166 0.33 0.01 -4.14
C ILE A 166 1.53 0.57 -3.39
N ASP A 167 2.04 -0.19 -2.43
CA ASP A 167 3.18 0.24 -1.62
C ASP A 167 4.47 0.29 -2.45
N ALA A 168 4.68 -0.72 -3.30
CA ALA A 168 5.79 -0.76 -4.25
C ALA A 168 5.74 0.41 -5.25
N MET A 169 4.56 0.71 -5.77
CA MET A 169 4.34 1.81 -6.71
C MET A 169 4.58 3.16 -6.04
N ARG A 170 4.11 3.33 -4.79
CA ARG A 170 4.36 4.53 -3.99
C ARG A 170 5.86 4.74 -3.75
N TYR A 171 6.57 3.69 -3.32
CA TYR A 171 8.01 3.73 -3.15
C TYR A 171 8.72 4.21 -4.43
N CYS A 172 8.41 3.63 -5.58
CA CYS A 172 8.99 4.04 -6.86
C CYS A 172 8.68 5.50 -7.20
N ASN A 173 7.44 5.93 -7.01
CA ASN A 173 7.00 7.27 -7.44
C ASN A 173 7.42 8.35 -6.45
N LEU A 174 7.15 8.17 -5.15
CA LEU A 174 7.38 9.21 -4.14
C LEU A 174 8.81 9.20 -3.59
N GLU A 175 9.33 8.04 -3.25
CA GLU A 175 10.66 7.96 -2.65
C GLU A 175 11.77 8.03 -3.70
N LEU A 176 11.61 7.35 -4.84
CA LEU A 176 12.61 7.36 -5.91
C LEU A 176 12.39 8.47 -6.94
N GLY A 177 11.19 9.05 -7.02
CA GLY A 177 10.85 10.08 -8.00
C GLY A 177 10.71 9.54 -9.43
N LEU A 178 10.40 8.25 -9.57
CA LEU A 178 10.17 7.65 -10.89
C LEU A 178 8.80 8.08 -11.41
N GLY A 179 8.71 8.36 -12.71
CA GLY A 179 7.43 8.65 -13.34
C GLY A 179 6.44 7.47 -13.23
N VAL A 180 5.13 7.78 -13.24
CA VAL A 180 4.04 6.82 -13.05
C VAL A 180 4.16 5.57 -13.90
N SER A 181 4.47 5.74 -15.19
CA SER A 181 4.58 4.63 -16.14
C SER A 181 5.71 3.66 -15.77
N ILE A 182 6.85 4.18 -15.33
CA ILE A 182 7.99 3.38 -14.90
C ILE A 182 7.69 2.73 -13.56
N SER A 183 7.16 3.47 -12.61
CA SER A 183 6.74 2.96 -11.29
C SER A 183 5.77 1.78 -11.42
N PHE A 184 4.78 1.89 -12.32
CA PHE A 184 3.83 0.82 -12.60
C PHE A 184 4.50 -0.44 -13.16
N ARG A 185 5.39 -0.29 -14.15
CA ARG A 185 6.10 -1.43 -14.75
C ARG A 185 7.03 -2.13 -13.76
N VAL A 186 7.80 -1.35 -13.01
CA VAL A 186 8.76 -1.84 -12.02
C VAL A 186 8.05 -2.55 -10.88
N SER A 187 7.03 -1.92 -10.30
CA SER A 187 6.23 -2.50 -9.22
C SER A 187 5.45 -3.74 -9.68
N GLY A 188 4.96 -3.73 -10.93
CA GLY A 188 4.30 -4.89 -11.53
C GLY A 188 5.23 -6.08 -11.75
N PHE A 189 6.54 -5.84 -11.97
CA PHE A 189 7.53 -6.88 -12.19
C PHE A 189 8.08 -7.47 -10.88
N TYR A 190 8.50 -6.61 -9.93
CA TYR A 190 9.13 -7.05 -8.67
C TYR A 190 8.13 -7.27 -7.53
N LEU A 191 6.89 -6.78 -7.67
CA LEU A 191 5.84 -6.90 -6.67
C LEU A 191 6.30 -6.42 -5.26
N LYS A 192 6.14 -7.28 -4.25
CA LYS A 192 6.55 -7.01 -2.87
C LYS A 192 8.05 -6.74 -2.70
N ASP A 193 8.85 -7.27 -3.60
CA ASP A 193 10.32 -7.16 -3.54
C ASP A 193 10.87 -5.90 -4.21
N THR A 194 10.00 -5.03 -4.74
CA THR A 194 10.40 -3.83 -5.47
C THR A 194 11.39 -2.96 -4.68
N ALA A 195 11.04 -2.61 -3.45
CA ALA A 195 11.88 -1.73 -2.64
C ALA A 195 13.24 -2.39 -2.29
N SER A 196 13.24 -3.67 -1.92
CA SER A 196 14.48 -4.41 -1.60
C SER A 196 15.37 -4.55 -2.83
N LYS A 197 14.80 -4.91 -3.97
CA LYS A 197 15.55 -5.09 -5.22
C LYS A 197 16.15 -3.79 -5.74
N LEU A 198 15.43 -2.68 -5.65
CA LEU A 198 15.94 -1.38 -6.08
C LEU A 198 16.93 -0.77 -5.08
N ARG A 199 16.81 -1.07 -3.79
CA ARG A 199 17.85 -0.70 -2.80
C ARG A 199 19.11 -1.52 -2.96
N GLU A 200 18.99 -2.81 -3.27
CA GLU A 200 20.12 -3.70 -3.56
C GLU A 200 20.88 -3.26 -4.83
N ASP A 201 20.13 -2.97 -5.90
CA ASP A 201 20.69 -2.65 -7.21
C ASP A 201 19.78 -1.69 -7.99
N PRO A 202 20.01 -0.37 -7.91
CA PRO A 202 19.24 0.64 -8.64
C PRO A 202 19.41 0.56 -10.17
N TYR A 203 20.49 -0.03 -10.68
CA TYR A 203 20.76 -0.14 -12.13
C TYR A 203 19.83 -1.14 -12.82
N ARG A 204 19.10 -1.96 -12.07
CA ARG A 204 17.99 -2.76 -12.62
C ARG A 204 16.95 -1.92 -13.36
N LEU A 205 16.90 -0.62 -13.07
CA LEU A 205 15.99 0.32 -13.75
C LEU A 205 16.38 0.60 -15.22
N LEU A 206 17.60 0.27 -15.65
CA LEU A 206 17.99 0.29 -17.06
C LEU A 206 17.06 -0.59 -17.91
N ALA A 207 16.71 -1.79 -17.41
CA ALA A 207 15.77 -2.69 -18.08
C ALA A 207 14.35 -2.11 -18.24
N PHE A 208 14.03 -1.05 -17.51
CA PHE A 208 12.73 -0.35 -17.57
C PHE A 208 12.79 0.96 -18.37
N GLY A 209 13.95 1.27 -18.97
CA GLY A 209 14.14 2.39 -19.88
C GLY A 209 14.62 3.68 -19.21
N LEU A 210 15.17 3.61 -18.00
CA LEU A 210 15.98 4.71 -17.46
C LEU A 210 17.35 4.69 -18.10
N SER A 211 17.94 5.88 -18.28
CA SER A 211 19.34 6.00 -18.66
C SER A 211 20.28 5.69 -17.49
N PHE A 212 21.51 5.30 -17.78
CA PHE A 212 22.54 5.09 -16.75
C PHE A 212 22.67 6.30 -15.82
N ARG A 213 22.65 7.53 -16.38
CA ARG A 213 22.75 8.76 -15.61
C ARG A 213 21.61 8.93 -14.59
N GLU A 214 20.40 8.52 -14.93
CA GLU A 214 19.25 8.55 -14.02
C GLU A 214 19.40 7.49 -12.92
N CYS A 215 19.80 6.28 -13.30
CA CYS A 215 20.11 5.20 -12.34
C CYS A 215 21.24 5.60 -11.39
N ASP A 216 22.29 6.25 -11.89
CA ASP A 216 23.45 6.70 -11.10
C ASP A 216 23.06 7.76 -10.05
N LYS A 217 22.17 8.69 -10.41
CA LYS A 217 21.60 9.64 -9.44
C LYS A 217 20.80 8.95 -8.34
N LEU A 218 20.00 7.95 -8.70
CA LEU A 218 19.21 7.17 -7.74
C LEU A 218 20.11 6.31 -6.86
N ALA A 219 21.15 5.69 -7.42
CA ALA A 219 22.14 4.93 -6.67
C ALA A 219 22.83 5.79 -5.60
N THR A 220 23.24 7.01 -5.96
CA THR A 220 23.81 7.99 -5.02
C THR A 220 22.81 8.37 -3.92
N LYS A 221 21.54 8.62 -4.27
CA LYS A 221 20.46 8.92 -3.31
C LYS A 221 20.22 7.76 -2.34
N LEU A 222 20.36 6.52 -2.81
CA LEU A 222 20.22 5.29 -2.01
C LEU A 222 21.50 4.92 -1.22
N GLY A 223 22.55 5.73 -1.33
CA GLY A 223 23.78 5.56 -0.55
C GLY A 223 24.82 4.63 -1.18
N HIS A 224 24.70 4.30 -2.46
CA HIS A 224 25.70 3.51 -3.17
C HIS A 224 26.94 4.34 -3.47
N ALA A 225 28.12 3.74 -3.27
CA ALA A 225 29.39 4.37 -3.57
C ALA A 225 29.66 4.42 -5.09
N LEU A 226 30.39 5.45 -5.53
CA LEU A 226 30.70 5.66 -6.95
C LEU A 226 31.62 4.56 -7.55
N ASP A 227 32.34 3.85 -6.72
CA ASP A 227 33.21 2.73 -7.05
C ASP A 227 32.57 1.35 -6.82
N SER A 228 31.26 1.32 -6.57
CA SER A 228 30.55 0.07 -6.29
C SER A 228 30.62 -0.90 -7.47
N PRO A 229 30.77 -2.20 -7.23
CA PRO A 229 30.85 -3.23 -8.30
C PRO A 229 29.61 -3.24 -9.20
N ILE A 230 28.41 -2.98 -8.65
CA ILE A 230 27.17 -2.93 -9.43
C ILE A 230 27.14 -1.75 -10.40
N ARG A 231 27.70 -0.60 -10.00
CA ARG A 231 27.84 0.56 -10.88
C ARG A 231 28.79 0.29 -12.04
N LEU A 232 29.96 -0.32 -11.73
CA LEU A 232 30.96 -0.65 -12.73
C LEU A 232 30.44 -1.69 -13.74
N ALA A 233 29.69 -2.69 -13.26
CA ALA A 233 29.04 -3.67 -14.12
C ALA A 233 28.02 -3.00 -15.06
N ALA A 234 27.13 -2.17 -14.52
CA ALA A 234 26.14 -1.46 -15.31
C ALA A 234 26.73 -0.49 -16.35
N ALA A 235 27.89 0.15 -16.05
CA ALA A 235 28.58 1.04 -16.97
C ALA A 235 29.24 0.32 -18.16
N VAL A 236 29.46 -0.98 -18.07
CA VAL A 236 30.02 -1.79 -19.15
C VAL A 236 28.92 -2.33 -20.08
N GLU A 237 27.70 -2.45 -19.58
CA GLU A 237 26.55 -2.97 -20.34
C GLU A 237 25.84 -1.89 -21.18
N GLU A 238 26.11 -0.59 -20.96
CA GLU A 238 25.56 0.53 -21.73
C GLU A 238 26.39 0.81 -23.00
#